data_4ede704d8a103e53b879a03e8c9dff5e
#
_entry.id   4ede704d8a103e53b879a03e8c9dff5e
#
_cell.length_a   1.000
_cell.length_b   1.000
_cell.length_c   1.000
_cell.angle_alpha   90.00
_cell.angle_beta   90.00
_cell.angle_gamma   90.00
#
_symmetry.space_group_name_H-M   'P 1'
#
loop_
_entity.id
_entity.type
_entity.pdbx_description
1 polymer ?
#
loop_
_entity_poly.entity_id
_entity_poly.type
_entity_poly.pdbx_seq_one_letter_code
_entity_poly.pdbx_strand_id
1 'polypeptide(L)'
;MAVKKVVVLGGGVGGTIVANLLAKRFRPEEAEVTLVDKTGKHVYQPGFVYVAFGRTKPKSLVRDERKLLRKRVRLVIGEAVRIDPAGRKVHLADGIALDYDRLVIALGARLVPDELPGYAEAAHHFYSLEGALKLKEALRAFRGGRIVVTVASVPYKCPPAPSEAACQLDYYFTKKKLRDKVAIHFLSPLSRVFPLEPVNPVVEQIFAKHDIQSTIFFNVESIDTNAKTVTSIEGETVPYDLLLMIPPHRGTKVVEDSGLGDRGGWLPTDKHTLRTKAHPEIFGLGDCTDVPVSKSGAAAHFQAKVIAESIAADLTGQPATARYDGHVMCYCDAGYHKGISMSFDYEHPPVPPPLGLKDWLGKMVLNKVYWYLVPSGRV
;
A
#
# COMPACT_ATOMS: atom_id res chain seq x y z
N MET A 1 -13.03 -35.94 -11.08
CA MET A 1 -12.56 -34.75 -11.83
C MET A 1 -11.12 -34.48 -11.37
N ALA A 2 -10.27 -33.92 -12.23
CA ALA A 2 -8.90 -33.54 -11.81
C ALA A 2 -8.96 -32.41 -10.77
N VAL A 3 -8.06 -32.46 -9.78
CA VAL A 3 -7.93 -31.41 -8.75
C VAL A 3 -7.58 -30.08 -9.41
N LYS A 4 -8.32 -29.03 -9.12
CA LYS A 4 -8.08 -27.70 -9.66
C LYS A 4 -6.91 -27.03 -8.97
N LYS A 5 -6.06 -26.32 -9.72
CA LYS A 5 -4.88 -25.63 -9.21
C LYS A 5 -5.10 -24.13 -9.15
N VAL A 6 -5.05 -23.53 -7.96
CA VAL A 6 -5.08 -22.08 -7.78
C VAL A 6 -3.73 -21.62 -7.26
N VAL A 7 -3.07 -20.75 -8.01
CA VAL A 7 -1.80 -20.15 -7.61
C VAL A 7 -2.05 -18.69 -7.23
N VAL A 8 -1.56 -18.28 -6.06
CA VAL A 8 -1.63 -16.91 -5.54
C VAL A 8 -0.20 -16.39 -5.41
N LEU A 9 0.13 -15.29 -6.08
CA LEU A 9 1.44 -14.65 -6.01
C LEU A 9 1.40 -13.47 -5.02
N GLY A 10 2.20 -13.56 -3.98
CA GLY A 10 2.38 -12.55 -2.93
C GLY A 10 1.66 -12.86 -1.62
N GLY A 11 2.43 -13.02 -0.54
CA GLY A 11 1.98 -13.22 0.84
C GLY A 11 1.68 -11.91 1.59
N GLY A 12 1.19 -10.90 0.88
CA GLY A 12 0.66 -9.67 1.48
C GLY A 12 -0.80 -9.82 1.90
N VAL A 13 -1.41 -8.73 2.39
CA VAL A 13 -2.79 -8.75 2.92
C VAL A 13 -3.77 -9.41 1.95
N GLY A 14 -3.78 -9.01 0.68
CA GLY A 14 -4.72 -9.53 -0.32
C GLY A 14 -4.53 -11.02 -0.61
N GLY A 15 -3.30 -11.43 -0.94
CA GLY A 15 -3.02 -12.82 -1.30
C GLY A 15 -3.24 -13.80 -0.14
N THR A 16 -2.85 -13.42 1.07
CA THR A 16 -3.11 -14.21 2.29
C THR A 16 -4.60 -14.43 2.53
N ILE A 17 -5.42 -13.37 2.35
CA ILE A 17 -6.89 -13.46 2.50
C ILE A 17 -7.47 -14.39 1.43
N VAL A 18 -7.12 -14.20 0.14
CA VAL A 18 -7.62 -15.04 -0.95
C VAL A 18 -7.27 -16.50 -0.70
N ALA A 19 -6.00 -16.81 -0.39
CA ALA A 19 -5.57 -18.17 -0.12
C ALA A 19 -6.32 -18.81 1.05
N ASN A 20 -6.54 -18.07 2.13
CA ASN A 20 -7.27 -18.55 3.29
C ASN A 20 -8.78 -18.76 3.03
N LEU A 21 -9.41 -17.87 2.26
CA LEU A 21 -10.83 -18.01 1.90
C LEU A 21 -11.05 -19.20 0.99
N LEU A 22 -10.21 -19.39 -0.04
CA LEU A 22 -10.29 -20.55 -0.92
C LEU A 22 -10.02 -21.87 -0.18
N ALA A 23 -8.98 -21.91 0.69
CA ALA A 23 -8.70 -23.10 1.50
C ALA A 23 -9.78 -23.37 2.58
N LYS A 24 -10.62 -22.39 2.91
CA LYS A 24 -11.82 -22.60 3.74
C LYS A 24 -12.95 -23.22 2.91
N ARG A 25 -13.07 -22.79 1.65
CA ARG A 25 -14.16 -23.18 0.77
C ARG A 25 -14.01 -24.57 0.19
N PHE A 26 -12.79 -24.94 -0.22
CA PHE A 26 -12.51 -26.19 -0.94
C PHE A 26 -11.77 -27.19 -0.07
N ARG A 27 -12.05 -28.47 -0.30
CA ARG A 27 -11.23 -29.58 0.22
C ARG A 27 -10.04 -29.82 -0.72
N PRO A 28 -8.95 -30.46 -0.26
CA PRO A 28 -7.75 -30.72 -1.09
C PRO A 28 -8.05 -31.53 -2.36
N GLU A 29 -9.08 -32.36 -2.33
CA GLU A 29 -9.49 -33.18 -3.47
C GLU A 29 -10.25 -32.38 -4.55
N GLU A 30 -10.74 -31.18 -4.18
CA GLU A 30 -11.46 -30.27 -5.07
C GLU A 30 -10.52 -29.22 -5.67
N ALA A 31 -9.70 -28.59 -4.82
CA ALA A 31 -8.74 -27.58 -5.26
C ALA A 31 -7.47 -27.53 -4.38
N GLU A 32 -6.33 -27.49 -5.03
CA GLU A 32 -5.02 -27.18 -4.42
C GLU A 32 -4.79 -25.68 -4.48
N VAL A 33 -4.61 -25.03 -3.32
CA VAL A 33 -4.29 -23.61 -3.21
C VAL A 33 -2.83 -23.45 -2.83
N THR A 34 -2.04 -22.88 -3.73
CA THR A 34 -0.61 -22.59 -3.53
C THR A 34 -0.39 -21.09 -3.42
N LEU A 35 0.17 -20.63 -2.30
CA LEU A 35 0.65 -19.26 -2.13
C LEU A 35 2.15 -19.21 -2.37
N VAL A 36 2.60 -18.37 -3.28
CA VAL A 36 4.02 -18.11 -3.55
C VAL A 36 4.40 -16.76 -2.95
N ASP A 37 5.42 -16.75 -2.09
CA ASP A 37 5.97 -15.51 -1.53
C ASP A 37 7.49 -15.57 -1.51
N LYS A 38 8.14 -14.46 -1.89
CA LYS A 38 9.60 -14.38 -1.99
C LYS A 38 10.31 -14.58 -0.66
N THR A 39 9.70 -14.17 0.45
CA THR A 39 10.34 -14.12 1.78
C THR A 39 9.69 -15.04 2.82
N GLY A 40 8.43 -15.41 2.61
CA GLY A 40 7.60 -16.08 3.60
C GLY A 40 7.31 -15.22 4.83
N LYS A 41 7.41 -13.89 4.70
CA LYS A 41 7.17 -12.92 5.78
C LYS A 41 6.01 -12.01 5.43
N HIS A 42 4.99 -12.06 6.24
CA HIS A 42 3.91 -11.09 6.18
C HIS A 42 4.30 -9.81 6.92
N VAL A 43 4.19 -8.67 6.24
CA VAL A 43 4.59 -7.37 6.78
C VAL A 43 3.39 -6.45 6.88
N TYR A 44 3.09 -5.96 8.08
CA TYR A 44 2.06 -4.97 8.34
C TYR A 44 2.57 -3.56 7.99
N GLN A 45 2.45 -3.17 6.72
CA GLN A 45 2.98 -1.91 6.20
C GLN A 45 2.37 -0.65 6.83
N PRO A 46 1.06 -0.60 7.22
CA PRO A 46 0.50 0.58 7.89
C PRO A 46 1.19 0.95 9.22
N GLY A 47 1.95 0.03 9.78
CA GLY A 47 2.75 0.27 10.98
C GLY A 47 4.07 1.01 10.75
N PHE A 48 4.53 1.17 9.51
CA PHE A 48 5.82 1.80 9.21
C PHE A 48 5.89 3.25 9.68
N VAL A 49 4.83 4.02 9.52
CA VAL A 49 4.75 5.38 10.04
C VAL A 49 5.00 5.42 11.56
N TYR A 50 4.45 4.47 12.31
CA TYR A 50 4.66 4.40 13.76
C TYR A 50 6.08 3.97 14.14
N VAL A 51 6.76 3.18 13.30
CA VAL A 51 8.18 2.86 13.48
C VAL A 51 9.02 4.11 13.26
N ALA A 52 8.76 4.88 12.21
CA ALA A 52 9.46 6.12 11.91
C ALA A 52 9.38 7.14 13.05
N PHE A 53 8.22 7.24 13.69
CA PHE A 53 8.01 8.13 14.85
C PHE A 53 8.32 7.48 16.22
N GLY A 54 8.92 6.27 16.23
CA GLY A 54 9.34 5.59 17.46
C GLY A 54 8.22 5.05 18.34
N ARG A 55 6.98 4.96 17.82
CA ARG A 55 5.78 4.52 18.56
C ARG A 55 5.53 3.01 18.50
N THR A 56 6.22 2.29 17.61
CA THR A 56 6.06 0.85 17.41
C THR A 56 7.40 0.18 17.19
N LYS A 57 7.56 -1.04 17.73
CA LYS A 57 8.77 -1.85 17.55
C LYS A 57 8.74 -2.53 16.17
N PRO A 58 9.82 -2.51 15.38
CA PRO A 58 9.88 -3.11 14.04
C PRO A 58 9.45 -4.58 14.00
N LYS A 59 9.92 -5.37 14.98
CA LYS A 59 9.62 -6.81 15.08
C LYS A 59 8.12 -7.12 15.22
N SER A 60 7.31 -6.20 15.72
CA SER A 60 5.85 -6.40 15.85
C SER A 60 5.10 -6.32 14.52
N LEU A 61 5.73 -5.76 13.49
CA LEU A 61 5.16 -5.57 12.16
C LEU A 61 5.43 -6.73 11.20
N VAL A 62 6.16 -7.75 11.63
CA VAL A 62 6.55 -8.87 10.76
C VAL A 62 6.15 -10.19 11.42
N ARG A 63 5.48 -11.05 10.68
CA ARG A 63 5.17 -12.42 11.10
C ARG A 63 5.54 -13.42 10.00
N ASP A 64 5.77 -14.65 10.42
CA ASP A 64 5.90 -15.77 9.51
C ASP A 64 4.57 -16.01 8.80
N GLU A 65 4.59 -16.03 7.46
CA GLU A 65 3.40 -16.20 6.63
C GLU A 65 2.70 -17.54 6.92
N ARG A 66 3.46 -18.61 7.18
CA ARG A 66 2.91 -19.93 7.51
C ARG A 66 1.96 -19.89 8.72
N LYS A 67 2.20 -18.99 9.68
CA LYS A 67 1.37 -18.85 10.89
C LYS A 67 0.03 -18.17 10.64
N LEU A 68 -0.10 -17.48 9.51
CA LEU A 68 -1.31 -16.76 9.10
C LEU A 68 -2.16 -17.60 8.12
N LEU A 69 -1.55 -18.57 7.48
CA LEU A 69 -2.21 -19.42 6.50
C LEU A 69 -2.89 -20.63 7.16
N ARG A 70 -4.03 -21.01 6.59
CA ARG A 70 -4.67 -22.30 6.89
C ARG A 70 -3.75 -23.45 6.53
N LYS A 71 -3.82 -24.55 7.28
CA LYS A 71 -2.96 -25.75 7.07
C LYS A 71 -3.03 -26.32 5.64
N ARG A 72 -4.17 -26.14 4.98
CA ARG A 72 -4.42 -26.63 3.60
C ARG A 72 -3.78 -25.77 2.52
N VAL A 73 -3.33 -24.55 2.83
CA VAL A 73 -2.59 -23.73 1.86
C VAL A 73 -1.16 -24.23 1.76
N ARG A 74 -0.73 -24.56 0.55
CA ARG A 74 0.67 -24.86 0.25
C ARG A 74 1.43 -23.53 0.14
N LEU A 75 2.38 -23.28 1.05
CA LEU A 75 3.27 -22.13 0.95
C LEU A 75 4.55 -22.54 0.22
N VAL A 76 4.86 -21.84 -0.86
CA VAL A 76 6.12 -21.94 -1.61
C VAL A 76 6.91 -20.66 -1.39
N ILE A 77 8.11 -20.77 -0.83
CA ILE A 77 9.03 -19.66 -0.69
C ILE A 77 9.84 -19.57 -1.97
N GLY A 78 9.62 -18.54 -2.77
CA GLY A 78 10.26 -18.36 -4.06
C GLY A 78 9.85 -17.07 -4.74
N GLU A 79 10.70 -16.58 -5.63
CA GLU A 79 10.43 -15.41 -6.45
C GLU A 79 9.85 -15.82 -7.80
N ALA A 80 8.64 -15.34 -8.11
CA ALA A 80 8.08 -15.49 -9.45
C ALA A 80 8.84 -14.56 -10.41
N VAL A 81 9.41 -15.13 -11.46
CA VAL A 81 10.24 -14.40 -12.45
C VAL A 81 9.58 -14.32 -13.82
N ARG A 82 8.63 -15.20 -14.11
CA ARG A 82 7.87 -15.19 -15.38
C ARG A 82 6.49 -15.81 -15.18
N ILE A 83 5.49 -15.18 -15.79
CA ILE A 83 4.15 -15.71 -15.94
C ILE A 83 3.93 -16.04 -17.41
N ASP A 84 3.52 -17.27 -17.71
CA ASP A 84 3.16 -17.73 -19.04
C ASP A 84 1.64 -18.01 -19.10
N PRO A 85 0.85 -17.04 -19.58
CA PRO A 85 -0.60 -17.24 -19.64
C PRO A 85 -1.02 -18.32 -20.64
N ALA A 86 -0.33 -18.45 -21.76
CA ALA A 86 -0.65 -19.46 -22.79
C ALA A 86 -0.42 -20.87 -22.29
N GLY A 87 0.70 -21.11 -21.62
CA GLY A 87 1.04 -22.39 -20.99
C GLY A 87 0.39 -22.59 -19.62
N ARG A 88 -0.27 -21.58 -19.07
CA ARG A 88 -0.82 -21.55 -17.70
C ARG A 88 0.19 -21.94 -16.64
N LYS A 89 1.37 -21.30 -16.69
CA LYS A 89 2.49 -21.59 -15.78
C LYS A 89 3.04 -20.32 -15.13
N VAL A 90 3.47 -20.46 -13.89
CA VAL A 90 4.31 -19.49 -13.19
C VAL A 90 5.69 -20.11 -13.01
N HIS A 91 6.72 -19.40 -13.46
CA HIS A 91 8.11 -19.82 -13.31
C HIS A 91 8.76 -19.08 -12.14
N LEU A 92 9.42 -19.84 -11.28
CA LEU A 92 10.16 -19.30 -10.13
C LEU A 92 11.66 -19.23 -10.45
N ALA A 93 12.36 -18.38 -9.70
CA ALA A 93 13.80 -18.15 -9.89
C ALA A 93 14.68 -19.40 -9.67
N ASP A 94 14.21 -20.38 -8.90
CA ASP A 94 14.87 -21.65 -8.64
C ASP A 94 14.62 -22.72 -9.71
N GLY A 95 13.93 -22.37 -10.80
CA GLY A 95 13.60 -23.26 -11.91
C GLY A 95 12.27 -24.03 -11.74
N ILE A 96 11.61 -23.94 -10.62
CA ILE A 96 10.29 -24.56 -10.42
C ILE A 96 9.27 -23.87 -11.32
N ALA A 97 8.41 -24.67 -11.98
CA ALA A 97 7.24 -24.18 -12.71
C ALA A 97 5.96 -24.72 -12.05
N LEU A 98 5.04 -23.82 -11.77
CA LEU A 98 3.74 -24.11 -11.16
C LEU A 98 2.63 -23.96 -12.21
N ASP A 99 1.89 -25.03 -12.47
CA ASP A 99 0.70 -24.98 -13.30
C ASP A 99 -0.46 -24.34 -12.54
N TYR A 100 -1.37 -23.66 -13.24
CA TYR A 100 -2.58 -23.12 -12.65
C TYR A 100 -3.83 -23.24 -13.55
N ASP A 101 -4.99 -23.48 -12.95
CA ASP A 101 -6.29 -23.27 -13.57
C ASP A 101 -6.76 -21.82 -13.35
N ARG A 102 -6.40 -21.23 -12.20
CA ARG A 102 -6.62 -19.82 -11.86
C ARG A 102 -5.38 -19.24 -11.20
N LEU A 103 -5.04 -18.01 -11.61
CA LEU A 103 -3.91 -17.27 -11.07
C LEU A 103 -4.39 -15.99 -10.39
N VAL A 104 -3.87 -15.68 -9.22
CA VAL A 104 -4.10 -14.42 -8.52
C VAL A 104 -2.79 -13.68 -8.35
N ILE A 105 -2.70 -12.45 -8.88
CA ILE A 105 -1.52 -11.58 -8.76
C ILE A 105 -1.80 -10.55 -7.67
N ALA A 106 -1.12 -10.70 -6.53
CA ALA A 106 -1.25 -9.88 -5.31
C ALA A 106 0.12 -9.35 -4.85
N LEU A 107 1.00 -9.05 -5.79
CA LEU A 107 2.42 -8.74 -5.54
C LEU A 107 2.68 -7.32 -5.02
N GLY A 108 1.63 -6.47 -4.94
CA GLY A 108 1.77 -5.09 -4.50
C GLY A 108 2.50 -4.21 -5.51
N ALA A 109 3.16 -3.15 -5.03
CA ALA A 109 3.93 -2.21 -5.84
C ALA A 109 5.38 -2.15 -5.36
N ARG A 110 6.31 -1.98 -6.29
CA ARG A 110 7.73 -1.75 -6.00
C ARG A 110 8.03 -0.26 -5.83
N LEU A 111 8.97 0.03 -4.97
CA LEU A 111 9.57 1.37 -4.84
C LEU A 111 10.75 1.45 -5.81
N VAL A 112 10.87 2.56 -6.53
CA VAL A 112 11.93 2.79 -7.52
C VAL A 112 12.61 4.14 -7.27
N PRO A 113 13.28 4.31 -6.12
CA PRO A 113 13.93 5.57 -5.75
C PRO A 113 14.97 6.03 -6.77
N ASP A 114 15.61 5.09 -7.47
CA ASP A 114 16.66 5.36 -8.45
C ASP A 114 16.14 6.06 -9.73
N GLU A 115 14.82 6.12 -9.92
CA GLU A 115 14.22 6.89 -11.02
C GLU A 115 14.30 8.42 -10.81
N LEU A 116 14.58 8.88 -9.58
CA LEU A 116 14.77 10.30 -9.27
C LEU A 116 16.20 10.54 -8.80
N PRO A 117 17.07 11.16 -9.62
CA PRO A 117 18.43 11.47 -9.24
C PRO A 117 18.51 12.28 -7.94
N GLY A 118 19.47 11.93 -7.07
CA GLY A 118 19.64 12.56 -5.75
C GLY A 118 18.70 12.04 -4.66
N TYR A 119 17.75 11.14 -4.99
CA TYR A 119 16.81 10.61 -4.00
C TYR A 119 17.51 9.83 -2.90
N ALA A 120 18.41 8.93 -3.25
CA ALA A 120 19.06 8.03 -2.30
C ALA A 120 19.91 8.77 -1.27
N GLU A 121 20.52 9.89 -1.66
CA GLU A 121 21.38 10.71 -0.83
C GLU A 121 20.60 11.68 0.07
N ALA A 122 19.49 12.20 -0.43
CA ALA A 122 18.76 13.32 0.20
C ALA A 122 17.49 12.90 0.94
N ALA A 123 16.76 11.91 0.40
CA ALA A 123 15.40 11.66 0.83
C ALA A 123 15.27 10.56 1.89
N HIS A 124 14.39 10.79 2.83
CA HIS A 124 13.92 9.79 3.77
C HIS A 124 12.47 9.42 3.48
N HIS A 125 12.08 8.18 3.77
CA HIS A 125 10.71 7.73 3.63
C HIS A 125 10.32 6.69 4.68
N PHE A 126 9.02 6.36 4.78
CA PHE A 126 8.49 5.29 5.64
C PHE A 126 7.67 4.26 4.86
N TYR A 127 7.95 4.07 3.58
CA TYR A 127 7.23 3.12 2.69
C TYR A 127 7.88 1.73 2.64
N SER A 128 8.98 1.55 3.37
CA SER A 128 9.58 0.27 3.71
C SER A 128 9.99 0.27 5.18
N LEU A 129 10.22 -0.92 5.75
CA LEU A 129 10.68 -1.03 7.14
C LEU A 129 12.07 -0.41 7.33
N GLU A 130 12.95 -0.62 6.36
CA GLU A 130 14.29 -0.03 6.33
C GLU A 130 14.21 1.50 6.26
N GLY A 131 13.42 2.05 5.32
CA GLY A 131 13.21 3.50 5.20
C GLY A 131 12.63 4.10 6.47
N ALA A 132 11.66 3.44 7.11
CA ALA A 132 11.09 3.89 8.38
C ALA A 132 12.12 3.93 9.52
N LEU A 133 13.08 2.99 9.54
CA LEU A 133 14.17 2.99 10.52
C LEU A 133 15.18 4.12 10.24
N LYS A 134 15.54 4.35 8.98
CA LYS A 134 16.42 5.47 8.59
C LYS A 134 15.77 6.81 8.95
N LEU A 135 14.48 7.00 8.61
CA LEU A 135 13.73 8.20 8.97
C LEU A 135 13.65 8.40 10.49
N LYS A 136 13.45 7.34 11.26
CA LYS A 136 13.45 7.39 12.73
C LYS A 136 14.73 7.97 13.29
N GLU A 137 15.89 7.53 12.81
CA GLU A 137 17.19 8.04 13.28
C GLU A 137 17.41 9.50 12.82
N ALA A 138 17.02 9.86 11.58
CA ALA A 138 17.05 11.23 11.10
C ALA A 138 16.20 12.17 11.96
N LEU A 139 14.95 11.79 12.26
CA LEU A 139 14.05 12.56 13.14
C LEU A 139 14.58 12.64 14.59
N ARG A 140 15.26 11.60 15.04
CA ARG A 140 15.87 11.60 16.38
C ARG A 140 17.05 12.58 16.46
N ALA A 141 17.82 12.72 15.39
CA ALA A 141 18.97 13.61 15.31
C ALA A 141 18.59 15.07 15.00
N PHE A 142 17.43 15.31 14.38
CA PHE A 142 16.99 16.64 13.94
C PHE A 142 16.70 17.57 15.13
N ARG A 143 17.22 18.81 15.07
CA ARG A 143 17.12 19.79 16.16
C ARG A 143 16.39 21.07 15.78
N GLY A 144 16.20 21.33 14.49
CA GLY A 144 15.54 22.52 13.96
C GLY A 144 15.84 22.71 12.48
N GLY A 145 15.09 23.56 11.83
CA GLY A 145 15.16 23.83 10.40
C GLY A 145 13.87 23.44 9.67
N ARG A 146 13.93 23.40 8.35
CA ARG A 146 12.78 23.10 7.50
C ARG A 146 12.72 21.62 7.14
N ILE A 147 11.59 20.99 7.46
CA ILE A 147 11.25 19.65 6.98
C ILE A 147 10.29 19.81 5.80
N VAL A 148 10.71 19.32 4.65
CA VAL A 148 9.83 19.20 3.47
C VAL A 148 9.23 17.81 3.43
N VAL A 149 7.91 17.72 3.29
CA VAL A 149 7.16 16.47 3.07
C VAL A 149 6.57 16.51 1.68
N THR A 150 6.89 15.54 0.83
CA THR A 150 6.39 15.50 -0.56
C THR A 150 6.29 14.09 -1.11
N VAL A 151 5.84 13.99 -2.36
CA VAL A 151 5.70 12.77 -3.14
C VAL A 151 6.45 12.93 -4.46
N ALA A 152 7.33 11.99 -4.78
CA ALA A 152 8.15 12.06 -5.99
C ALA A 152 7.32 11.92 -7.27
N SER A 153 6.29 11.07 -7.26
CA SER A 153 5.42 10.86 -8.43
C SER A 153 4.09 10.19 -8.05
N VAL A 154 3.11 10.29 -8.93
CA VAL A 154 1.85 9.55 -8.85
C VAL A 154 1.81 8.48 -9.95
N PRO A 155 1.13 7.32 -9.74
CA PRO A 155 0.46 6.90 -8.50
C PRO A 155 1.43 6.36 -7.44
N TYR A 156 1.03 6.40 -6.19
CA TYR A 156 1.76 5.83 -5.06
C TYR A 156 0.79 5.13 -4.10
N LYS A 157 1.27 4.20 -3.26
CA LYS A 157 0.42 3.50 -2.29
C LYS A 157 0.11 4.37 -1.07
N CYS A 158 -1.04 4.09 -0.44
CA CYS A 158 -1.55 4.80 0.72
C CYS A 158 -1.57 6.33 0.53
N PRO A 159 -2.39 6.85 -0.40
CA PRO A 159 -2.39 8.28 -0.74
C PRO A 159 -2.55 9.25 0.45
N PRO A 160 -3.28 8.94 1.54
CA PRO A 160 -3.35 9.79 2.72
C PRO A 160 -2.08 9.87 3.58
N ALA A 161 -1.14 8.92 3.43
CA ALA A 161 -0.01 8.79 4.35
C ALA A 161 0.97 9.98 4.38
N PRO A 162 1.24 10.72 3.27
CA PRO A 162 2.08 11.91 3.34
C PRO A 162 1.50 13.00 4.22
N SER A 163 0.19 13.28 4.10
CA SER A 163 -0.51 14.28 4.95
C SER A 163 -0.56 13.81 6.40
N GLU A 164 -0.78 12.51 6.65
CA GLU A 164 -0.67 11.91 7.99
C GLU A 164 0.73 12.14 8.56
N ALA A 165 1.79 11.94 7.76
CA ALA A 165 3.16 12.15 8.21
C ALA A 165 3.43 13.61 8.59
N ALA A 166 2.91 14.59 7.86
CA ALA A 166 3.01 16.01 8.21
C ALA A 166 2.38 16.30 9.58
N CYS A 167 1.18 15.77 9.85
CA CYS A 167 0.53 15.87 11.17
C CYS A 167 1.33 15.14 12.28
N GLN A 168 1.92 13.98 11.96
CA GLN A 168 2.74 13.25 12.92
C GLN A 168 4.07 13.97 13.23
N LEU A 169 4.67 14.67 12.28
CA LEU A 169 5.84 15.51 12.49
C LEU A 169 5.55 16.64 13.49
N ASP A 170 4.44 17.36 13.28
CA ASP A 170 4.00 18.41 14.20
C ASP A 170 3.84 17.87 15.63
N TYR A 171 3.09 16.78 15.79
CA TYR A 171 2.90 16.14 17.09
C TYR A 171 4.21 15.65 17.72
N TYR A 172 5.10 15.05 16.93
CA TYR A 172 6.39 14.52 17.37
C TYR A 172 7.30 15.64 17.92
N PHE A 173 7.44 16.74 17.19
CA PHE A 173 8.28 17.85 17.62
C PHE A 173 7.66 18.67 18.75
N THR A 174 6.34 18.76 18.82
CA THR A 174 5.63 19.32 20.00
C THR A 174 5.93 18.51 21.25
N LYS A 175 5.86 17.17 21.19
CA LYS A 175 6.22 16.29 22.33
C LYS A 175 7.69 16.43 22.75
N LYS A 176 8.58 16.73 21.80
CA LYS A 176 10.01 16.97 22.06
C LYS A 176 10.31 18.39 22.50
N LYS A 177 9.33 19.30 22.55
CA LYS A 177 9.51 20.73 22.84
C LYS A 177 10.48 21.41 21.87
N LEU A 178 10.40 21.02 20.59
CA LEU A 178 11.21 21.54 19.49
C LEU A 178 10.38 22.13 18.35
N ARG A 179 9.04 22.15 18.47
CA ARG A 179 8.13 22.52 17.37
C ARG A 179 8.38 23.95 16.88
N ASP A 180 8.71 24.86 17.76
CA ASP A 180 9.06 26.26 17.50
C ASP A 180 10.35 26.43 16.68
N LYS A 181 11.19 25.41 16.63
CA LYS A 181 12.43 25.37 15.84
C LYS A 181 12.31 24.66 14.51
N VAL A 182 11.13 24.08 14.23
CA VAL A 182 10.89 23.24 13.06
C VAL A 182 9.79 23.82 12.19
N ALA A 183 10.15 24.25 10.98
CA ALA A 183 9.17 24.58 9.94
C ALA A 183 8.78 23.31 9.19
N ILE A 184 7.50 23.05 9.02
CA ILE A 184 7.00 21.91 8.23
C ILE A 184 6.35 22.45 6.97
N HIS A 185 6.83 22.01 5.80
CA HIS A 185 6.29 22.41 4.51
C HIS A 185 5.87 21.17 3.72
N PHE A 186 4.58 21.07 3.45
CA PHE A 186 3.98 19.99 2.66
C PHE A 186 3.85 20.41 1.20
N LEU A 187 4.48 19.68 0.28
CA LEU A 187 4.40 19.91 -1.16
C LEU A 187 3.55 18.81 -1.79
N SER A 188 2.45 19.18 -2.40
CA SER A 188 1.50 18.24 -3.02
C SER A 188 1.55 18.32 -4.54
N PRO A 189 1.69 17.19 -5.26
CA PRO A 189 1.53 17.18 -6.71
C PRO A 189 0.07 17.35 -7.14
N LEU A 190 -0.88 17.28 -6.21
CA LEU A 190 -2.30 17.44 -6.45
C LEU A 190 -2.72 18.90 -6.29
N SER A 191 -3.94 19.23 -6.71
CA SER A 191 -4.61 20.52 -6.46
C SER A 191 -5.03 20.74 -4.99
N ARG A 192 -4.60 19.89 -4.08
CA ARG A 192 -5.04 19.83 -2.68
C ARG A 192 -4.01 19.13 -1.80
N VAL A 193 -4.10 19.34 -0.49
CA VAL A 193 -3.18 18.71 0.49
C VAL A 193 -3.59 17.29 0.88
N PHE A 194 -4.83 16.89 0.57
CA PHE A 194 -5.34 15.56 0.86
C PHE A 194 -5.99 14.94 -0.38
N PRO A 195 -5.74 13.66 -0.70
CA PRO A 195 -6.14 13.08 -1.99
C PRO A 195 -7.66 13.00 -2.20
N LEU A 196 -8.44 12.86 -1.13
CA LEU A 196 -9.90 12.80 -1.20
C LEU A 196 -10.49 14.20 -1.01
N GLU A 197 -11.10 14.73 -2.06
CA GLU A 197 -11.63 16.09 -2.10
C GLU A 197 -12.58 16.42 -0.93
N PRO A 198 -13.59 15.59 -0.58
CA PRO A 198 -14.47 15.90 0.54
C PRO A 198 -13.79 15.98 1.90
N VAL A 199 -12.64 15.33 2.07
CA VAL A 199 -11.87 15.30 3.33
C VAL A 199 -10.80 16.39 3.38
N ASN A 200 -10.42 16.96 2.22
CA ASN A 200 -9.36 17.95 2.12
C ASN A 200 -9.56 19.17 3.05
N PRO A 201 -10.76 19.79 3.16
CA PRO A 201 -10.97 20.94 4.04
C PRO A 201 -10.66 20.64 5.52
N VAL A 202 -10.90 19.42 5.98
CA VAL A 202 -10.58 19.00 7.35
C VAL A 202 -9.07 19.00 7.56
N VAL A 203 -8.30 18.50 6.57
CA VAL A 203 -6.83 18.45 6.66
C VAL A 203 -6.22 19.84 6.50
N GLU A 204 -6.76 20.70 5.65
CA GLU A 204 -6.34 22.11 5.53
C GLU A 204 -6.52 22.87 6.86
N GLN A 205 -7.64 22.67 7.54
CA GLN A 205 -7.87 23.25 8.88
C GLN A 205 -6.85 22.73 9.90
N ILE A 206 -6.47 21.46 9.85
CA ILE A 206 -5.42 20.90 10.70
C ILE A 206 -4.08 21.57 10.38
N PHE A 207 -3.72 21.69 9.10
CA PHE A 207 -2.48 22.31 8.66
C PHE A 207 -2.40 23.76 9.10
N ALA A 208 -3.47 24.55 8.87
CA ALA A 208 -3.55 25.94 9.30
C ALA A 208 -3.43 26.09 10.84
N LYS A 209 -4.13 25.24 11.60
CA LYS A 209 -4.09 25.25 13.06
C LYS A 209 -2.71 24.95 13.64
N HIS A 210 -1.93 24.12 12.96
CA HIS A 210 -0.64 23.61 13.44
C HIS A 210 0.55 24.24 12.71
N ASP A 211 0.33 25.34 11.98
CA ASP A 211 1.36 26.04 11.22
C ASP A 211 2.17 25.10 10.31
N ILE A 212 1.46 24.25 9.58
CA ILE A 212 2.03 23.39 8.53
C ILE A 212 1.79 24.13 7.20
N GLN A 213 2.87 24.62 6.59
CA GLN A 213 2.82 25.28 5.29
C GLN A 213 2.50 24.25 4.21
N SER A 214 1.82 24.68 3.14
CA SER A 214 1.54 23.80 2.00
C SER A 214 1.65 24.54 0.67
N THR A 215 2.21 23.87 -0.34
CA THR A 215 2.19 24.24 -1.75
C THR A 215 1.52 23.12 -2.53
N ILE A 216 0.54 23.44 -3.34
CA ILE A 216 -0.18 22.52 -4.22
C ILE A 216 0.37 22.61 -5.65
N PHE A 217 0.06 21.61 -6.52
CA PHE A 217 0.59 21.49 -7.88
C PHE A 217 2.11 21.45 -7.96
N PHE A 218 2.80 21.04 -6.89
CA PHE A 218 4.23 20.90 -6.87
C PHE A 218 4.64 19.51 -7.39
N ASN A 219 4.89 19.41 -8.69
CA ASN A 219 5.33 18.18 -9.32
C ASN A 219 6.86 18.13 -9.30
N VAL A 220 7.42 17.23 -8.49
CA VAL A 220 8.88 17.14 -8.32
C VAL A 220 9.56 16.78 -9.63
N GLU A 221 10.53 17.59 -10.06
CA GLU A 221 11.42 17.37 -11.20
C GLU A 221 12.79 16.87 -10.74
N SER A 222 13.39 17.55 -9.75
CA SER A 222 14.77 17.28 -9.36
C SER A 222 15.05 17.59 -7.88
N ILE A 223 16.14 17.01 -7.39
CA ILE A 223 16.69 17.25 -6.05
C ILE A 223 18.14 17.71 -6.22
N ASP A 224 18.47 18.91 -5.73
CA ASP A 224 19.84 19.34 -5.56
C ASP A 224 20.31 18.98 -4.14
N THR A 225 21.19 18.00 -4.04
CA THR A 225 21.71 17.49 -2.76
C THR A 225 22.70 18.43 -2.10
N ASN A 226 23.40 19.28 -2.92
CA ASN A 226 24.39 20.25 -2.42
C ASN A 226 23.70 21.51 -1.90
N ALA A 227 22.79 22.09 -2.70
CA ALA A 227 22.00 23.25 -2.29
C ALA A 227 20.88 22.87 -1.31
N LYS A 228 20.59 21.57 -1.14
CA LYS A 228 19.47 21.04 -0.35
C LYS A 228 18.13 21.66 -0.78
N THR A 229 17.80 21.54 -2.05
CA THR A 229 16.55 22.04 -2.61
C THR A 229 15.81 20.96 -3.40
N VAL A 230 14.51 21.07 -3.44
CA VAL A 230 13.61 20.32 -4.34
C VAL A 230 13.03 21.32 -5.33
N THR A 231 13.10 20.99 -6.61
CA THR A 231 12.57 21.84 -7.70
C THR A 231 11.39 21.13 -8.37
N SER A 232 10.32 21.88 -8.65
CA SER A 232 9.17 21.40 -9.40
C SER A 232 9.38 21.56 -10.91
N ILE A 233 8.56 20.84 -11.71
CA ILE A 233 8.51 20.97 -13.18
C ILE A 233 8.21 22.43 -13.59
N GLU A 234 7.45 23.15 -12.76
CA GLU A 234 7.09 24.56 -12.96
C GLU A 234 8.23 25.52 -12.61
N GLY A 235 9.37 25.00 -12.09
CA GLY A 235 10.56 25.76 -11.74
C GLY A 235 10.53 26.37 -10.32
N GLU A 236 9.52 26.08 -9.50
CA GLU A 236 9.51 26.49 -8.09
C GLU A 236 10.54 25.66 -7.31
N THR A 237 11.37 26.33 -6.53
CA THR A 237 12.44 25.70 -5.75
C THR A 237 12.21 25.91 -4.25
N VAL A 238 12.20 24.82 -3.47
CA VAL A 238 11.97 24.83 -2.04
C VAL A 238 13.19 24.25 -1.30
N PRO A 239 13.84 25.00 -0.39
CA PRO A 239 14.95 24.51 0.41
C PRO A 239 14.45 23.60 1.55
N TYR A 240 15.31 22.63 1.97
CA TYR A 240 15.04 21.74 3.09
C TYR A 240 16.31 21.51 3.95
N ASP A 241 16.10 21.21 5.22
CA ASP A 241 17.13 20.65 6.12
C ASP A 241 16.93 19.15 6.29
N LEU A 242 15.68 18.69 6.20
CA LEU A 242 15.31 17.28 6.16
C LEU A 242 14.22 17.07 5.07
N LEU A 243 14.49 16.15 4.15
CA LEU A 243 13.53 15.80 3.09
C LEU A 243 12.86 14.47 3.40
N LEU A 244 11.54 14.50 3.67
CA LEU A 244 10.68 13.33 3.74
C LEU A 244 9.92 13.22 2.41
N MET A 245 10.37 12.34 1.54
CA MET A 245 9.79 12.19 0.19
C MET A 245 9.33 10.76 -0.04
N ILE A 246 8.08 10.61 -0.44
CA ILE A 246 7.57 9.31 -0.85
C ILE A 246 8.21 8.93 -2.19
N PRO A 247 8.89 7.76 -2.29
CA PRO A 247 9.60 7.39 -3.51
C PRO A 247 8.66 7.12 -4.68
N PRO A 248 9.15 7.17 -5.92
CA PRO A 248 8.38 6.73 -7.07
C PRO A 248 7.97 5.26 -6.94
N HIS A 249 6.80 4.93 -7.47
CA HIS A 249 6.23 3.58 -7.45
C HIS A 249 6.01 3.06 -8.85
N ARG A 250 6.21 1.76 -9.02
CA ARG A 250 5.89 1.01 -10.25
C ARG A 250 5.13 -0.26 -9.91
N GLY A 251 4.49 -0.82 -10.89
CA GLY A 251 3.99 -2.19 -10.85
C GLY A 251 5.13 -3.20 -10.68
N THR A 252 4.81 -4.46 -10.60
CA THR A 252 5.83 -5.49 -10.34
C THR A 252 6.56 -5.90 -11.60
N LYS A 253 7.87 -6.11 -11.48
CA LYS A 253 8.73 -6.44 -12.62
C LYS A 253 8.29 -7.72 -13.34
N VAL A 254 7.85 -8.74 -12.62
CA VAL A 254 7.37 -9.99 -13.24
C VAL A 254 6.14 -9.78 -14.11
N VAL A 255 5.25 -8.84 -13.77
CA VAL A 255 4.08 -8.47 -14.58
C VAL A 255 4.53 -7.76 -15.85
N GLU A 256 5.46 -6.82 -15.72
CA GLU A 256 6.08 -6.09 -16.84
C GLU A 256 6.82 -7.05 -17.80
N ASP A 257 7.75 -7.86 -17.27
CA ASP A 257 8.58 -8.79 -18.04
C ASP A 257 7.76 -9.92 -18.71
N SER A 258 6.58 -10.23 -18.18
CA SER A 258 5.66 -11.21 -18.76
C SER A 258 4.69 -10.61 -19.79
N GLY A 259 4.80 -9.31 -20.08
CA GLY A 259 3.93 -8.62 -21.03
C GLY A 259 2.48 -8.47 -20.56
N LEU A 260 2.23 -8.58 -19.26
CA LEU A 260 0.90 -8.46 -18.67
C LEU A 260 0.60 -7.04 -18.14
N GLY A 261 1.64 -6.23 -17.97
CA GLY A 261 1.55 -4.88 -17.42
C GLY A 261 1.40 -3.80 -18.48
N ASP A 262 0.94 -2.63 -18.04
CA ASP A 262 1.06 -1.39 -18.78
C ASP A 262 2.51 -0.86 -18.75
N ARG A 263 2.75 0.35 -19.28
CA ARG A 263 4.08 1.01 -19.32
C ARG A 263 4.65 1.28 -17.91
N GLY A 264 3.83 1.30 -16.87
CA GLY A 264 4.25 1.45 -15.47
C GLY A 264 4.40 0.11 -14.74
N GLY A 265 4.18 -1.02 -15.44
CA GLY A 265 4.16 -2.36 -14.85
C GLY A 265 2.90 -2.66 -14.05
N TRP A 266 1.86 -1.81 -14.12
CA TRP A 266 0.57 -2.05 -13.48
C TRP A 266 -0.24 -3.04 -14.29
N LEU A 267 -0.90 -3.96 -13.59
CA LEU A 267 -1.72 -5.02 -14.20
C LEU A 267 -3.09 -4.48 -14.64
N PRO A 268 -3.39 -4.40 -15.97
CA PRO A 268 -4.68 -3.97 -16.47
C PRO A 268 -5.80 -4.90 -16.00
N THR A 269 -6.67 -4.38 -15.13
CA THR A 269 -7.64 -5.18 -14.38
C THR A 269 -9.04 -4.56 -14.51
N ASP A 270 -10.06 -5.37 -14.75
CA ASP A 270 -11.45 -4.91 -14.72
C ASP A 270 -11.83 -4.52 -13.28
N LYS A 271 -12.31 -3.30 -13.13
CA LYS A 271 -12.55 -2.71 -11.80
C LYS A 271 -13.62 -3.40 -10.97
N HIS A 272 -14.51 -4.18 -11.60
CA HIS A 272 -15.62 -4.86 -10.93
C HIS A 272 -15.35 -6.34 -10.73
N THR A 273 -14.88 -7.04 -11.77
CA THR A 273 -14.64 -8.49 -11.70
C THR A 273 -13.24 -8.83 -11.18
N LEU A 274 -12.33 -7.87 -11.17
CA LEU A 274 -10.93 -8.00 -10.79
C LEU A 274 -10.16 -9.01 -11.66
N ARG A 275 -10.68 -9.35 -12.84
CA ARG A 275 -10.00 -10.17 -13.84
C ARG A 275 -9.11 -9.30 -14.71
N THR A 276 -8.01 -9.84 -15.19
CA THR A 276 -7.25 -9.14 -16.24
C THR A 276 -8.06 -9.09 -17.51
N LYS A 277 -7.89 -8.01 -18.27
CA LYS A 277 -8.67 -7.79 -19.52
C LYS A 277 -8.31 -8.78 -20.61
N ALA A 278 -7.05 -9.25 -20.65
CA ALA A 278 -6.55 -10.16 -21.69
C ALA A 278 -6.70 -11.65 -21.31
N HIS A 279 -6.67 -11.98 -20.01
CA HIS A 279 -6.63 -13.35 -19.51
C HIS A 279 -7.62 -13.52 -18.36
N PRO A 280 -8.88 -13.88 -18.64
CA PRO A 280 -9.95 -13.94 -17.62
C PRO A 280 -9.74 -14.99 -16.52
N GLU A 281 -8.81 -15.93 -16.71
CA GLU A 281 -8.35 -16.88 -15.69
C GLU A 281 -7.36 -16.28 -14.69
N ILE A 282 -6.82 -15.06 -14.96
CA ILE A 282 -5.90 -14.32 -14.13
C ILE A 282 -6.62 -13.17 -13.44
N PHE A 283 -6.48 -13.07 -12.13
CA PHE A 283 -7.02 -12.01 -11.30
C PHE A 283 -5.92 -11.12 -10.75
N GLY A 284 -6.21 -9.83 -10.61
CA GLY A 284 -5.33 -8.87 -9.96
C GLY A 284 -5.99 -8.21 -8.77
N LEU A 285 -5.23 -7.96 -7.69
CA LEU A 285 -5.74 -7.18 -6.56
C LEU A 285 -4.66 -6.35 -5.86
N GLY A 286 -5.11 -5.31 -5.21
CA GLY A 286 -4.26 -4.40 -4.43
C GLY A 286 -3.38 -3.52 -5.32
N ASP A 287 -2.23 -3.16 -4.77
CA ASP A 287 -1.41 -2.09 -5.32
C ASP A 287 -0.81 -2.40 -6.71
N CYS A 288 -0.76 -3.67 -7.12
CA CYS A 288 -0.21 -4.06 -8.43
C CYS A 288 -1.12 -3.77 -9.62
N THR A 289 -2.39 -3.42 -9.40
CA THR A 289 -3.39 -3.21 -10.45
C THR A 289 -3.54 -1.74 -10.87
N ASP A 290 -4.18 -1.50 -12.02
CA ASP A 290 -4.62 -0.18 -12.49
C ASP A 290 -6.04 0.19 -12.03
N VAL A 291 -6.66 -0.62 -11.16
CA VAL A 291 -8.01 -0.36 -10.63
C VAL A 291 -8.08 1.04 -10.00
N PRO A 292 -9.11 1.87 -10.36
CA PRO A 292 -9.19 3.28 -9.96
C PRO A 292 -9.64 3.47 -8.51
N VAL A 293 -8.88 2.90 -7.58
CA VAL A 293 -9.03 3.08 -6.13
C VAL A 293 -7.68 3.35 -5.50
N SER A 294 -7.67 3.75 -4.24
CA SER A 294 -6.42 3.93 -3.50
C SER A 294 -5.62 2.63 -3.47
N LYS A 295 -4.34 2.69 -3.84
CA LYS A 295 -3.40 1.58 -3.66
C LYS A 295 -3.17 1.39 -2.16
N SER A 296 -3.91 0.46 -1.56
CA SER A 296 -3.89 0.27 -0.11
C SER A 296 -4.26 -1.15 0.31
N GLY A 297 -3.79 -1.56 1.48
CA GLY A 297 -4.19 -2.83 2.07
C GLY A 297 -5.69 -2.93 2.34
N ALA A 298 -6.38 -1.81 2.56
CA ALA A 298 -7.83 -1.77 2.71
C ALA A 298 -8.56 -2.14 1.41
N ALA A 299 -8.17 -1.55 0.27
CA ALA A 299 -8.71 -1.93 -1.03
C ALA A 299 -8.46 -3.43 -1.31
N ALA A 300 -7.23 -3.89 -1.13
CA ALA A 300 -6.87 -5.30 -1.32
C ALA A 300 -7.69 -6.26 -0.44
N HIS A 301 -8.06 -5.85 0.79
CA HIS A 301 -8.90 -6.63 1.70
C HIS A 301 -10.30 -6.91 1.11
N PHE A 302 -10.99 -5.87 0.62
CA PHE A 302 -12.32 -6.02 0.03
C PHE A 302 -12.28 -6.73 -1.32
N GLN A 303 -11.29 -6.42 -2.16
CA GLN A 303 -11.06 -7.10 -3.43
C GLN A 303 -10.83 -8.61 -3.25
N ALA A 304 -10.12 -9.02 -2.20
CA ALA A 304 -9.81 -10.42 -1.95
C ALA A 304 -11.06 -11.29 -1.77
N LYS A 305 -12.13 -10.77 -1.16
CA LYS A 305 -13.40 -11.47 -1.01
C LYS A 305 -14.07 -11.72 -2.36
N VAL A 306 -14.12 -10.69 -3.20
CA VAL A 306 -14.71 -10.79 -4.55
C VAL A 306 -13.97 -11.82 -5.41
N ILE A 307 -12.62 -11.82 -5.36
CA ILE A 307 -11.81 -12.78 -6.11
C ILE A 307 -12.04 -14.21 -5.60
N ALA A 308 -12.06 -14.42 -4.29
CA ALA A 308 -12.28 -15.74 -3.72
C ALA A 308 -13.66 -16.30 -4.09
N GLU A 309 -14.71 -15.49 -4.10
CA GLU A 309 -16.06 -15.86 -4.54
C GLU A 309 -16.11 -16.14 -6.05
N SER A 310 -15.48 -15.29 -6.87
CA SER A 310 -15.41 -15.47 -8.32
C SER A 310 -14.67 -16.76 -8.71
N ILE A 311 -13.52 -17.04 -8.07
CA ILE A 311 -12.79 -18.30 -8.29
C ILE A 311 -13.63 -19.49 -7.84
N ALA A 312 -14.32 -19.39 -6.71
CA ALA A 312 -15.17 -20.46 -6.23
C ALA A 312 -16.31 -20.77 -7.22
N ALA A 313 -16.95 -19.74 -7.77
CA ALA A 313 -17.96 -19.89 -8.81
C ALA A 313 -17.39 -20.57 -10.06
N ASP A 314 -16.24 -20.10 -10.56
CA ASP A 314 -15.56 -20.68 -11.72
C ASP A 314 -15.26 -22.17 -11.55
N LEU A 315 -14.71 -22.56 -10.38
CA LEU A 315 -14.31 -23.94 -10.13
C LEU A 315 -15.48 -24.89 -9.94
N THR A 316 -16.65 -24.37 -9.56
CA THR A 316 -17.90 -25.16 -9.39
C THR A 316 -18.84 -25.06 -10.58
N GLY A 317 -18.47 -24.33 -11.65
CA GLY A 317 -19.31 -24.13 -12.83
C GLY A 317 -20.55 -23.24 -12.57
N GLN A 318 -20.51 -22.44 -11.52
CA GLN A 318 -21.57 -21.50 -11.20
C GLN A 318 -21.28 -20.11 -11.82
N PRO A 319 -22.31 -19.29 -12.10
CA PRO A 319 -22.11 -17.92 -12.53
C PRO A 319 -21.35 -17.10 -11.46
N ALA A 320 -20.29 -16.39 -11.87
CA ALA A 320 -19.57 -15.47 -11.00
C ALA A 320 -20.35 -14.15 -10.89
N THR A 321 -21.06 -13.97 -9.80
CA THR A 321 -21.89 -12.78 -9.53
C THR A 321 -21.22 -11.74 -8.65
N ALA A 322 -20.15 -12.13 -7.93
CA ALA A 322 -19.41 -11.22 -7.06
C ALA A 322 -18.76 -10.08 -7.85
N ARG A 323 -18.94 -8.84 -7.36
CA ARG A 323 -18.41 -7.63 -7.98
C ARG A 323 -17.85 -6.71 -6.93
N TYR A 324 -16.70 -6.14 -7.24
CA TYR A 324 -16.11 -5.08 -6.44
C TYR A 324 -16.74 -3.74 -6.82
N ASP A 325 -17.20 -3.02 -5.84
CA ASP A 325 -17.87 -1.72 -5.98
C ASP A 325 -16.92 -0.52 -5.76
N GLY A 326 -15.64 -0.77 -5.48
CA GLY A 326 -14.69 0.28 -5.15
C GLY A 326 -14.56 0.55 -3.65
N HIS A 327 -15.22 -0.27 -2.81
CA HIS A 327 -15.25 -0.03 -1.36
C HIS A 327 -13.85 -0.03 -0.73
N VAL A 328 -13.58 1.04 0.00
CA VAL A 328 -12.35 1.25 0.79
C VAL A 328 -12.72 1.86 2.13
N MET A 329 -12.13 1.36 3.20
CA MET A 329 -12.22 1.92 4.54
C MET A 329 -10.83 2.21 5.09
N CYS A 330 -10.53 3.46 5.39
CA CYS A 330 -9.23 3.90 5.88
C CYS A 330 -9.34 4.73 7.15
N TYR A 331 -8.24 4.73 7.92
CA TYR A 331 -8.03 5.61 9.07
C TYR A 331 -6.74 6.39 8.92
N CYS A 332 -6.77 7.71 9.20
CA CYS A 332 -5.58 8.55 9.34
C CYS A 332 -5.40 8.96 10.80
N ASP A 333 -4.16 8.98 11.27
CA ASP A 333 -3.78 9.51 12.60
C ASP A 333 -3.29 10.96 12.44
N ALA A 334 -4.09 11.91 12.87
CA ALA A 334 -3.78 13.34 12.78
C ALA A 334 -2.89 13.86 13.94
N GLY A 335 -2.33 12.96 14.75
CA GLY A 335 -1.64 13.34 15.97
C GLY A 335 -2.59 13.68 17.11
N TYR A 336 -2.06 14.03 18.28
CA TYR A 336 -2.83 14.50 19.46
C TYR A 336 -4.02 13.61 19.85
N HIS A 337 -3.92 12.30 19.60
CA HIS A 337 -5.00 11.32 19.79
C HIS A 337 -6.27 11.66 19.01
N LYS A 338 -6.11 12.25 17.83
CA LYS A 338 -7.18 12.55 16.90
C LYS A 338 -6.98 11.79 15.60
N GLY A 339 -8.05 11.31 15.02
CA GLY A 339 -8.05 10.57 13.78
C GLY A 339 -9.19 10.96 12.87
N ILE A 340 -9.08 10.52 11.64
CA ILE A 340 -10.09 10.64 10.59
C ILE A 340 -10.35 9.24 10.05
N SER A 341 -11.60 8.80 10.03
CA SER A 341 -12.02 7.59 9.30
C SER A 341 -12.70 7.98 8.00
N MET A 342 -12.49 7.18 6.97
CA MET A 342 -13.04 7.40 5.63
C MET A 342 -13.55 6.07 5.08
N SER A 343 -14.78 6.06 4.61
CA SER A 343 -15.38 4.95 3.87
C SER A 343 -15.98 5.51 2.59
N PHE A 344 -15.68 4.90 1.46
CA PHE A 344 -16.12 5.33 0.14
C PHE A 344 -16.10 4.16 -0.84
N ASP A 345 -16.79 4.31 -1.94
CA ASP A 345 -16.83 3.38 -3.06
C ASP A 345 -16.82 4.17 -4.40
N TYR A 346 -17.11 3.50 -5.55
CA TYR A 346 -17.10 4.18 -6.86
C TYR A 346 -18.19 5.23 -7.02
N GLU A 347 -19.30 5.09 -6.31
CA GLU A 347 -20.50 5.94 -6.47
C GLU A 347 -20.64 6.94 -5.31
N HIS A 348 -20.14 6.56 -4.13
CA HIS A 348 -20.32 7.33 -2.90
C HIS A 348 -18.97 7.86 -2.40
N PRO A 349 -18.67 9.16 -2.59
CA PRO A 349 -17.48 9.78 -1.99
C PRO A 349 -17.58 9.77 -0.46
N PRO A 350 -16.44 9.86 0.26
CA PRO A 350 -16.46 9.88 1.71
C PRO A 350 -17.16 11.15 2.22
N VAL A 351 -18.05 10.98 3.20
CA VAL A 351 -18.56 12.10 3.97
C VAL A 351 -17.43 12.57 4.90
N PRO A 352 -17.11 13.90 4.95
CA PRO A 352 -16.05 14.39 5.83
C PRO A 352 -16.36 14.05 7.29
N PRO A 353 -15.55 13.21 7.94
CA PRO A 353 -15.78 12.89 9.34
C PRO A 353 -15.29 14.02 10.23
N PRO A 354 -15.89 14.23 11.38
CA PRO A 354 -15.31 15.11 12.38
C PRO A 354 -13.99 14.49 12.89
N LEU A 355 -12.96 15.33 12.99
CA LEU A 355 -11.70 14.94 13.62
C LEU A 355 -11.94 14.51 15.08
N GLY A 356 -11.65 13.26 15.46
CA GLY A 356 -12.05 12.76 16.75
C GLY A 356 -11.18 11.70 17.39
N LEU A 357 -11.35 11.53 18.71
CA LEU A 357 -10.72 10.48 19.51
C LEU A 357 -11.21 9.08 19.08
N LYS A 358 -12.48 8.94 18.71
CA LYS A 358 -13.11 7.67 18.31
C LYS A 358 -12.37 7.06 17.12
N ASP A 359 -12.07 7.85 16.10
CA ASP A 359 -11.41 7.37 14.88
C ASP A 359 -9.94 7.04 15.11
N TRP A 360 -9.26 7.81 15.96
CA TRP A 360 -7.93 7.46 16.42
C TRP A 360 -7.92 6.13 17.19
N LEU A 361 -8.86 5.91 18.11
CA LEU A 361 -9.01 4.64 18.83
C LEU A 361 -9.31 3.48 17.87
N GLY A 362 -10.19 3.69 16.88
CA GLY A 362 -10.48 2.72 15.82
C GLY A 362 -9.21 2.27 15.09
N LYS A 363 -8.36 3.22 14.69
CA LYS A 363 -7.05 2.92 14.08
C LYS A 363 -6.14 2.14 15.02
N MET A 364 -6.07 2.53 16.30
CA MET A 364 -5.23 1.83 17.28
C MET A 364 -5.71 0.40 17.55
N VAL A 365 -7.03 0.19 17.62
CA VAL A 365 -7.64 -1.15 17.75
C VAL A 365 -7.32 -1.98 16.49
N LEU A 366 -7.55 -1.45 15.29
CA LEU A 366 -7.25 -2.14 14.04
C LEU A 366 -5.78 -2.60 13.98
N ASN A 367 -4.83 -1.73 14.36
CA ASN A 367 -3.41 -2.07 14.42
C ASN A 367 -3.11 -3.27 15.34
N LYS A 368 -3.86 -3.42 16.44
CA LYS A 368 -3.69 -4.55 17.39
C LYS A 368 -4.35 -5.83 16.91
N VAL A 369 -5.56 -5.72 16.36
CA VAL A 369 -6.36 -6.89 15.98
C VAL A 369 -6.06 -7.39 14.57
N TYR A 370 -5.33 -6.63 13.75
CA TYR A 370 -4.99 -6.95 12.37
C TYR A 370 -4.60 -8.42 12.18
N TRP A 371 -3.64 -8.88 12.97
CA TRP A 371 -3.07 -10.22 12.86
C TRP A 371 -4.06 -11.37 13.10
N TYR A 372 -5.15 -11.11 13.79
CA TYR A 372 -6.16 -12.11 14.14
C TYR A 372 -7.36 -12.11 13.20
N LEU A 373 -7.68 -10.95 12.67
CA LEU A 373 -8.91 -10.76 11.90
C LEU A 373 -8.65 -10.68 10.40
N VAL A 374 -7.76 -9.75 9.97
CA VAL A 374 -7.60 -9.41 8.57
C VAL A 374 -7.03 -10.57 7.72
N PRO A 375 -5.89 -11.18 8.05
CA PRO A 375 -5.33 -12.28 7.24
C PRO A 375 -6.24 -13.50 7.17
N SER A 376 -7.12 -13.69 8.17
CA SER A 376 -8.07 -14.80 8.19
C SER A 376 -9.30 -14.61 7.31
N GLY A 377 -9.51 -13.40 6.76
CA GLY A 377 -10.69 -13.03 6.00
C GLY A 377 -11.99 -12.93 6.83
N ARG A 378 -11.87 -12.72 8.15
CA ARG A 378 -13.04 -12.64 9.06
C ARG A 378 -13.69 -11.25 9.15
N VAL A 379 -13.06 -10.24 8.62
CA VAL A 379 -13.54 -8.83 8.62
C VAL A 379 -13.78 -8.38 7.21
#